data_3fe3bbd4c6ae33a8ee2e977b69f0720b
#
_entry.id   3fe3bbd4c6ae33a8ee2e977b69f0720b
#
_cell.length_a   1.000
_cell.length_b   1.000
_cell.length_c   1.000
_cell.angle_alpha   90.00
_cell.angle_beta   90.00
_cell.angle_gamma   90.00
#
_symmetry.space_group_name_H-M   'P 1'
#
loop_
_entity.id
_entity.type
_entity.pdbx_description
1 polymer ?
#
loop_
_entity_poly.entity_id
_entity_poly.type
_entity_poly.pdbx_seq_one_letter_code
_entity_poly.pdbx_strand_id
1 'polypeptide(L)'
;MKTIRLYQNTPFTEGKTAELDSDNSHHLNKVLRFPVGKNITVFNGDGFDYTALVQDAKKTTSLKVISKARNNTESKLDLTLAQGIAKGEKMDFLIQKAVELGVTRIIPMKLERCVVRLSDEKVQKKIDHWQKIANHACEQSGRSVIVSLSNPLSLEELLEETNHNGFVLHHRAQNGLSQLKETSKATILIGPEGGLTEKEVSDSEVAGYQSILIGKRVLRTETASLAAIANMQLLWGS
;
A
#
# COMPACT_ATOMS: atom_id res chain seq x y z
N MET A 1 -10.27 22.22 -10.18
CA MET A 1 -11.13 21.01 -10.01
C MET A 1 -10.22 19.82 -9.88
N LYS A 2 -10.39 18.95 -8.86
CA LYS A 2 -9.58 17.74 -8.69
C LYS A 2 -9.93 16.79 -9.85
N THR A 3 -8.95 16.40 -10.66
CA THR A 3 -9.16 15.45 -11.77
C THR A 3 -9.54 14.09 -11.18
N ILE A 4 -10.56 13.44 -11.72
CA ILE A 4 -10.93 12.08 -11.32
C ILE A 4 -9.88 11.13 -11.85
N ARG A 5 -9.44 10.21 -10.99
CA ARG A 5 -8.48 9.16 -11.30
C ARG A 5 -9.11 7.81 -11.04
N LEU A 6 -8.97 6.88 -11.99
CA LEU A 6 -9.51 5.53 -11.89
C LEU A 6 -8.45 4.50 -12.28
N TYR A 7 -8.30 3.50 -11.44
CA TYR A 7 -7.47 2.34 -11.72
C TYR A 7 -8.27 1.25 -12.45
N GLN A 8 -7.67 0.68 -13.50
CA GLN A 8 -8.20 -0.50 -14.15
C GLN A 8 -7.05 -1.35 -14.69
N ASN A 9 -7.02 -2.61 -14.35
CA ASN A 9 -5.96 -3.55 -14.79
C ASN A 9 -6.18 -3.98 -16.26
N THR A 10 -6.10 -3.01 -17.18
CA THR A 10 -6.17 -3.23 -18.63
C THR A 10 -5.18 -2.32 -19.33
N PRO A 11 -4.59 -2.74 -20.47
CA PRO A 11 -3.70 -1.88 -21.23
C PRO A 11 -4.44 -0.65 -21.78
N PHE A 12 -3.85 0.54 -21.57
CA PHE A 12 -4.27 1.75 -22.24
C PHE A 12 -3.28 2.13 -23.33
N THR A 13 -3.77 2.56 -24.48
CA THR A 13 -2.93 2.98 -25.61
C THR A 13 -3.40 4.32 -26.13
N GLU A 14 -2.47 5.27 -26.24
CA GLU A 14 -2.75 6.60 -26.78
C GLU A 14 -3.37 6.51 -28.18
N GLY A 15 -4.38 7.32 -28.43
CA GLY A 15 -5.14 7.32 -29.67
C GLY A 15 -6.15 6.19 -29.83
N LYS A 16 -6.25 5.25 -28.89
CA LYS A 16 -7.22 4.13 -28.94
C LYS A 16 -8.42 4.39 -28.02
N THR A 17 -9.51 3.69 -28.30
CA THR A 17 -10.68 3.61 -27.41
C THR A 17 -10.48 2.48 -26.42
N ALA A 18 -10.89 2.70 -25.18
CA ALA A 18 -10.93 1.73 -24.10
C ALA A 18 -12.30 1.73 -23.44
N GLU A 19 -12.69 0.62 -22.84
CA GLU A 19 -13.91 0.50 -22.07
C GLU A 19 -13.58 0.34 -20.58
N LEU A 20 -14.27 1.07 -19.73
CA LEU A 20 -14.20 0.84 -18.29
C LEU A 20 -14.98 -0.43 -17.93
N ASP A 21 -14.46 -1.17 -16.94
CA ASP A 21 -15.19 -2.28 -16.35
C ASP A 21 -16.51 -1.83 -15.70
N SER A 22 -17.29 -2.80 -15.22
CA SER A 22 -18.61 -2.54 -14.64
C SER A 22 -18.55 -1.65 -13.39
N ASP A 23 -17.56 -1.89 -12.53
CA ASP A 23 -17.40 -1.20 -11.24
C ASP A 23 -17.00 0.26 -11.48
N ASN A 24 -15.99 0.50 -12.31
CA ASN A 24 -15.54 1.83 -12.70
C ASN A 24 -16.61 2.59 -13.49
N SER A 25 -17.32 1.93 -14.41
CA SER A 25 -18.44 2.54 -15.15
C SER A 25 -19.58 2.95 -14.20
N HIS A 26 -19.94 2.08 -13.25
CA HIS A 26 -20.94 2.40 -12.23
C HIS A 26 -20.48 3.57 -11.35
N HIS A 27 -19.26 3.53 -10.86
CA HIS A 27 -18.70 4.60 -10.03
C HIS A 27 -18.73 5.95 -10.76
N LEU A 28 -18.23 5.99 -11.99
CA LEU A 28 -18.16 7.22 -12.78
C LEU A 28 -19.56 7.78 -13.10
N ASN A 29 -20.50 6.92 -13.54
CA ASN A 29 -21.78 7.33 -14.05
C ASN A 29 -22.84 7.57 -12.95
N LYS A 30 -22.86 6.71 -11.92
CA LYS A 30 -23.93 6.73 -10.89
C LYS A 30 -23.50 7.44 -9.62
N VAL A 31 -22.28 7.22 -9.16
CA VAL A 31 -21.77 7.82 -7.92
C VAL A 31 -21.28 9.25 -8.21
N LEU A 32 -20.36 9.41 -9.14
CA LEU A 32 -19.75 10.70 -9.47
C LEU A 32 -20.60 11.53 -10.45
N ARG A 33 -21.49 10.91 -11.19
CA ARG A 33 -22.33 11.54 -12.23
C ARG A 33 -21.49 12.39 -13.18
N PHE A 34 -20.36 11.82 -13.61
CA PHE A 34 -19.38 12.54 -14.38
C PHE A 34 -19.87 12.76 -15.82
N PRO A 35 -19.76 13.99 -16.37
CA PRO A 35 -20.34 14.32 -17.67
C PRO A 35 -19.52 13.75 -18.84
N VAL A 36 -20.22 13.31 -19.87
CA VAL A 36 -19.64 12.99 -21.18
C VAL A 36 -18.97 14.24 -21.78
N GLY A 37 -17.90 14.05 -22.53
CA GLY A 37 -17.12 15.14 -23.13
C GLY A 37 -16.09 15.78 -22.17
N LYS A 38 -15.88 15.25 -20.99
CA LYS A 38 -14.84 15.70 -20.05
C LYS A 38 -13.73 14.65 -19.90
N ASN A 39 -12.57 15.13 -19.52
CA ASN A 39 -11.40 14.29 -19.33
C ASN A 39 -11.31 13.76 -17.90
N ILE A 40 -10.89 12.51 -17.79
CA ILE A 40 -10.44 11.84 -16.55
C ILE A 40 -9.02 11.35 -16.73
N THR A 41 -8.38 10.99 -15.63
CA THR A 41 -7.14 10.21 -15.66
C THR A 41 -7.47 8.75 -15.42
N VAL A 42 -6.94 7.85 -16.24
CA VAL A 42 -6.95 6.40 -15.98
C VAL A 42 -5.51 5.90 -15.89
N PHE A 43 -5.29 4.83 -15.15
CA PHE A 43 -3.98 4.20 -15.01
C PHE A 43 -4.14 2.70 -14.75
N ASN A 44 -3.10 1.91 -15.03
CA ASN A 44 -3.13 0.45 -14.95
C ASN A 44 -2.00 -0.15 -14.11
N GLY A 45 -1.25 0.69 -13.38
CA GLY A 45 -0.15 0.24 -12.53
C GLY A 45 1.23 0.26 -13.20
N ASP A 46 1.32 0.68 -14.47
CA ASP A 46 2.58 0.73 -15.25
C ASP A 46 3.44 2.00 -15.00
N GLY A 47 3.01 2.84 -14.05
CA GLY A 47 3.71 4.08 -13.70
C GLY A 47 3.39 5.27 -14.61
N PHE A 48 2.35 5.16 -15.45
CA PHE A 48 1.89 6.24 -16.32
C PHE A 48 0.47 6.66 -16.00
N ASP A 49 0.20 7.93 -16.23
CA ASP A 49 -1.13 8.52 -16.27
C ASP A 49 -1.60 8.63 -17.72
N TYR A 50 -2.80 8.18 -17.97
CA TYR A 50 -3.47 8.31 -19.27
C TYR A 50 -4.63 9.29 -19.14
N THR A 51 -4.52 10.41 -19.84
CA THR A 51 -5.67 11.33 -19.98
C THR A 51 -6.65 10.74 -20.98
N ALA A 52 -7.89 10.58 -20.58
CA ALA A 52 -8.92 9.98 -21.43
C ALA A 52 -10.20 10.82 -21.43
N LEU A 53 -10.77 11.03 -22.61
CA LEU A 53 -12.05 11.69 -22.83
C LEU A 53 -13.19 10.68 -22.65
N VAL A 54 -14.16 10.98 -21.82
CA VAL A 54 -15.39 10.18 -21.69
C VAL A 54 -16.26 10.42 -22.93
N GLN A 55 -16.37 9.38 -23.77
CA GLN A 55 -17.15 9.47 -25.03
C GLN A 55 -18.62 9.15 -24.82
N ASP A 56 -18.90 8.22 -23.91
CA ASP A 56 -20.26 7.72 -23.69
C ASP A 56 -20.36 7.17 -22.26
N ALA A 57 -21.54 7.23 -21.68
CA ALA A 57 -21.82 6.90 -20.28
C ALA A 57 -23.02 5.95 -20.16
N LYS A 58 -23.10 4.93 -21.00
CA LYS A 58 -24.13 3.88 -20.99
C LYS A 58 -23.86 2.86 -19.88
N LYS A 59 -24.25 1.60 -20.11
CA LYS A 59 -23.99 0.50 -19.19
C LYS A 59 -22.48 0.29 -18.97
N THR A 60 -21.69 0.41 -20.02
CA THR A 60 -20.23 0.44 -20.04
C THR A 60 -19.78 1.81 -20.53
N THR A 61 -18.84 2.44 -19.83
CA THR A 61 -18.32 3.75 -20.22
C THR A 61 -17.19 3.59 -21.22
N SER A 62 -17.32 4.25 -22.37
CA SER A 62 -16.29 4.30 -23.40
C SER A 62 -15.39 5.53 -23.22
N LEU A 63 -14.10 5.32 -23.30
CA LEU A 63 -13.06 6.34 -23.16
C LEU A 63 -12.23 6.43 -24.44
N LYS A 64 -11.85 7.65 -24.85
CA LYS A 64 -10.81 7.88 -25.86
C LYS A 64 -9.54 8.30 -25.14
N VAL A 65 -8.49 7.48 -25.18
CA VAL A 65 -7.19 7.84 -24.61
C VAL A 65 -6.55 8.93 -25.48
N ILE A 66 -6.26 10.08 -24.87
CA ILE A 66 -5.75 11.28 -25.56
C ILE A 66 -4.24 11.36 -25.45
N SER A 67 -3.69 11.12 -24.25
CA SER A 67 -2.25 11.23 -24.00
C SER A 67 -1.80 10.28 -22.90
N LYS A 68 -0.50 9.97 -22.93
CA LYS A 68 0.23 9.20 -21.91
C LYS A 68 1.33 10.06 -21.31
N ALA A 69 1.43 10.13 -20.00
CA ALA A 69 2.50 10.87 -19.31
C ALA A 69 3.06 10.01 -18.17
N ARG A 70 4.40 10.07 -17.97
CA ARG A 70 5.02 9.39 -16.83
C ARG A 70 4.59 10.06 -15.54
N ASN A 71 4.20 9.25 -14.58
CA ASN A 71 3.89 9.71 -13.22
C ASN A 71 5.17 9.64 -12.37
N ASN A 72 5.48 10.70 -11.63
CA ASN A 72 6.69 10.84 -10.83
C ASN A 72 6.37 10.98 -9.32
N THR A 73 5.28 10.38 -8.85
CA THR A 73 4.88 10.45 -7.44
C THR A 73 5.54 9.39 -6.57
N GLU A 74 6.17 8.38 -7.17
CA GLU A 74 6.80 7.30 -6.42
C GLU A 74 8.08 7.77 -5.73
N SER A 75 8.25 7.28 -4.50
CA SER A 75 9.47 7.47 -3.71
C SER A 75 10.65 6.68 -4.30
N LYS A 76 11.88 7.12 -4.02
CA LYS A 76 13.10 6.35 -4.32
C LYS A 76 13.27 5.15 -3.37
N LEU A 77 12.63 5.18 -2.20
CA LEU A 77 12.67 4.09 -1.23
C LEU A 77 11.64 3.01 -1.60
N ASP A 78 12.13 1.82 -1.93
CA ASP A 78 11.31 0.60 -2.03
C ASP A 78 11.02 0.08 -0.61
N LEU A 79 9.87 0.48 -0.04
CA LEU A 79 9.50 0.19 1.34
C LEU A 79 8.40 -0.86 1.43
N THR A 80 8.74 -2.02 2.00
CA THR A 80 7.79 -3.06 2.37
C THR A 80 7.33 -2.88 3.82
N LEU A 81 6.02 -2.85 4.04
CA LEU A 81 5.42 -2.90 5.37
C LEU A 81 4.98 -4.34 5.69
N ALA A 82 5.66 -5.00 6.62
CA ALA A 82 5.24 -6.27 7.22
C ALA A 82 4.43 -5.97 8.49
N GLN A 83 3.10 -6.03 8.38
CA GLN A 83 2.17 -5.57 9.40
C GLN A 83 1.44 -6.72 10.08
N GLY A 84 1.60 -6.87 11.39
CA GLY A 84 0.75 -7.75 12.21
C GLY A 84 -0.72 -7.45 11.98
N ILE A 85 -1.52 -8.47 11.62
CA ILE A 85 -2.93 -8.28 11.25
C ILE A 85 -3.69 -7.63 12.41
N ALA A 86 -4.11 -6.39 12.20
CA ALA A 86 -4.87 -5.60 13.16
C ALA A 86 -6.38 -5.89 13.06
N LYS A 87 -7.11 -5.68 14.17
CA LYS A 87 -8.54 -5.99 14.27
C LYS A 87 -9.41 -4.96 13.53
N GLY A 88 -10.35 -5.47 12.74
CA GLY A 88 -11.45 -4.69 12.15
C GLY A 88 -10.95 -3.60 11.17
N GLU A 89 -11.58 -2.42 11.27
CA GLU A 89 -11.32 -1.27 10.39
C GLU A 89 -9.94 -0.64 10.56
N LYS A 90 -9.20 -1.00 11.62
CA LYS A 90 -7.82 -0.51 11.82
C LYS A 90 -6.89 -0.99 10.71
N MET A 91 -7.03 -2.24 10.26
CA MET A 91 -6.22 -2.75 9.15
C MET A 91 -6.56 -2.01 7.85
N ASP A 92 -7.83 -1.74 7.60
CA ASP A 92 -8.30 -0.99 6.43
C ASP A 92 -7.73 0.44 6.41
N PHE A 93 -7.83 1.14 7.55
CA PHE A 93 -7.25 2.47 7.73
C PHE A 93 -5.73 2.47 7.55
N LEU A 94 -5.05 1.49 8.14
CA LEU A 94 -3.59 1.36 8.08
C LEU A 94 -3.12 1.16 6.64
N ILE A 95 -3.75 0.25 5.88
CA ILE A 95 -3.44 0.01 4.47
C ILE A 95 -3.62 1.29 3.66
N GLN A 96 -4.78 1.95 3.80
CA GLN A 96 -5.03 3.20 3.10
C GLN A 96 -3.91 4.23 3.34
N LYS A 97 -3.56 4.48 4.60
CA LYS A 97 -2.57 5.50 4.95
C LYS A 97 -1.13 5.08 4.62
N ALA A 98 -0.81 3.80 4.72
CA ALA A 98 0.49 3.28 4.29
C ALA A 98 0.72 3.50 2.78
N VAL A 99 -0.31 3.28 1.97
CA VAL A 99 -0.26 3.57 0.52
C VAL A 99 -0.06 5.07 0.25
N GLU A 100 -0.83 5.93 0.93
CA GLU A 100 -0.69 7.39 0.82
C GLU A 100 0.71 7.87 1.21
N LEU A 101 1.35 7.20 2.18
CA LEU A 101 2.70 7.49 2.65
C LEU A 101 3.82 6.85 1.82
N GLY A 102 3.49 6.12 0.75
CA GLY A 102 4.49 5.69 -0.23
C GLY A 102 5.10 4.30 -0.01
N VAL A 103 4.45 3.38 0.73
CA VAL A 103 4.88 1.97 0.72
C VAL A 103 4.69 1.36 -0.67
N THR A 104 5.55 0.41 -1.04
CA THR A 104 5.50 -0.28 -2.33
C THR A 104 4.84 -1.66 -2.22
N ARG A 105 4.94 -2.28 -1.04
CA ARG A 105 4.36 -3.60 -0.73
C ARG A 105 3.84 -3.64 0.70
N ILE A 106 2.74 -4.36 0.92
CA ILE A 106 2.20 -4.65 2.26
C ILE A 106 2.08 -6.16 2.42
N ILE A 107 2.66 -6.67 3.50
CA ILE A 107 2.61 -8.07 3.90
C ILE A 107 1.81 -8.18 5.20
N PRO A 108 0.57 -8.69 5.19
CA PRO A 108 -0.15 -9.02 6.42
C PRO A 108 0.58 -10.16 7.15
N MET A 109 0.87 -9.99 8.44
CA MET A 109 1.64 -10.96 9.23
C MET A 109 0.77 -11.75 10.17
N LYS A 110 0.92 -13.08 10.17
CA LYS A 110 0.34 -14.01 11.15
C LYS A 110 1.30 -14.13 12.33
N LEU A 111 1.16 -13.24 13.31
CA LEU A 111 2.01 -13.19 14.50
C LEU A 111 1.29 -13.77 15.73
N GLU A 112 2.06 -14.15 16.75
CA GLU A 112 1.55 -14.86 17.93
C GLU A 112 0.40 -14.07 18.63
N ARG A 113 0.58 -12.76 18.77
CA ARG A 113 -0.38 -11.88 19.45
C ARG A 113 -1.45 -11.26 18.54
N CYS A 114 -1.58 -11.77 17.30
CA CYS A 114 -2.70 -11.39 16.45
C CYS A 114 -4.01 -11.94 17.03
N VAL A 115 -4.95 -11.04 17.33
CA VAL A 115 -6.30 -11.41 17.76
C VAL A 115 -7.11 -12.03 16.61
N VAL A 116 -6.88 -11.55 15.40
CA VAL A 116 -7.57 -12.01 14.19
C VAL A 116 -6.81 -13.19 13.60
N ARG A 117 -7.46 -14.35 13.59
CA ARG A 117 -6.99 -15.53 12.87
C ARG A 117 -7.81 -15.68 11.60
N LEU A 118 -7.18 -15.54 10.46
CA LEU A 118 -7.82 -15.75 9.16
C LEU A 118 -7.79 -17.24 8.84
N SER A 119 -8.95 -17.85 8.62
CA SER A 119 -9.00 -19.19 8.01
C SER A 119 -8.70 -19.08 6.52
N ASP A 120 -8.16 -20.16 5.93
CA ASP A 120 -7.76 -20.18 4.51
C ASP A 120 -8.91 -19.78 3.57
N GLU A 121 -10.16 -20.18 3.89
CA GLU A 121 -11.36 -19.80 3.14
C GLU A 121 -11.63 -18.28 3.15
N LYS A 122 -11.19 -17.56 4.20
CA LYS A 122 -11.43 -16.11 4.37
C LYS A 122 -10.26 -15.26 3.93
N VAL A 123 -9.07 -15.85 3.78
CA VAL A 123 -7.84 -15.13 3.42
C VAL A 123 -8.04 -14.39 2.09
N GLN A 124 -8.43 -15.10 1.02
CA GLN A 124 -8.56 -14.49 -0.30
C GLN A 124 -9.54 -13.32 -0.30
N LYS A 125 -10.72 -13.47 0.34
CA LYS A 125 -11.71 -12.38 0.44
C LYS A 125 -11.16 -11.16 1.17
N LYS A 126 -10.31 -11.37 2.18
CA LYS A 126 -9.68 -10.27 2.91
C LYS A 126 -8.60 -9.59 2.08
N ILE A 127 -7.77 -10.35 1.38
CA ILE A 127 -6.76 -9.80 0.47
C ILE A 127 -7.42 -9.00 -0.65
N ASP A 128 -8.46 -9.53 -1.27
CA ASP A 128 -9.21 -8.82 -2.32
C ASP A 128 -9.80 -7.50 -1.79
N HIS A 129 -10.36 -7.52 -0.58
CA HIS A 129 -10.87 -6.31 0.08
C HIS A 129 -9.76 -5.29 0.35
N TRP A 130 -8.65 -5.70 0.92
CA TRP A 130 -7.51 -4.84 1.23
C TRP A 130 -6.83 -4.31 -0.05
N GLN A 131 -6.74 -5.14 -1.10
CA GLN A 131 -6.22 -4.69 -2.39
C GLN A 131 -7.11 -3.60 -3.01
N LYS A 132 -8.44 -3.70 -2.89
CA LYS A 132 -9.35 -2.63 -3.33
C LYS A 132 -9.10 -1.33 -2.55
N ILE A 133 -8.88 -1.40 -1.24
CA ILE A 133 -8.53 -0.22 -0.43
C ILE A 133 -7.21 0.39 -0.91
N ALA A 134 -6.19 -0.42 -1.17
CA ALA A 134 -4.91 0.05 -1.68
C ALA A 134 -5.06 0.71 -3.06
N ASN A 135 -5.85 0.14 -3.96
CA ASN A 135 -6.13 0.71 -5.28
C ASN A 135 -6.80 2.10 -5.17
N HIS A 136 -7.84 2.22 -4.34
CA HIS A 136 -8.50 3.52 -4.10
C HIS A 136 -7.57 4.54 -3.43
N ALA A 137 -6.66 4.09 -2.56
CA ALA A 137 -5.65 4.96 -1.99
C ALA A 137 -4.64 5.46 -3.04
N CYS A 138 -4.25 4.62 -4.03
CA CYS A 138 -3.45 5.04 -5.18
C CYS A 138 -4.20 6.08 -6.04
N GLU A 139 -5.49 5.86 -6.32
CA GLU A 139 -6.32 6.84 -7.05
C GLU A 139 -6.33 8.21 -6.35
N GLN A 140 -6.54 8.21 -5.03
CA GLN A 140 -6.68 9.43 -4.23
C GLN A 140 -5.33 10.14 -4.04
N SER A 141 -4.25 9.41 -3.82
CA SER A 141 -2.90 9.97 -3.57
C SER A 141 -2.16 10.39 -4.84
N GLY A 142 -2.68 10.04 -6.03
CA GLY A 142 -2.07 10.39 -7.32
C GLY A 142 -1.02 9.39 -7.80
N ARG A 143 -0.88 8.24 -7.15
CA ARG A 143 0.04 7.18 -7.55
C ARG A 143 -0.47 6.45 -8.79
N SER A 144 0.45 6.03 -9.67
CA SER A 144 0.16 5.23 -10.86
C SER A 144 0.88 3.89 -10.87
N VAL A 145 1.56 3.57 -9.78
CA VAL A 145 2.05 2.24 -9.46
C VAL A 145 1.17 1.66 -8.36
N ILE A 146 0.68 0.44 -8.57
CA ILE A 146 -0.19 -0.22 -7.58
C ILE A 146 0.65 -0.86 -6.48
N VAL A 147 0.28 -0.57 -5.23
CA VAL A 147 0.85 -1.23 -4.07
C VAL A 147 0.36 -2.68 -4.01
N SER A 148 1.29 -3.63 -3.97
CA SER A 148 0.96 -5.05 -3.89
C SER A 148 0.66 -5.47 -2.45
N LEU A 149 -0.43 -6.21 -2.27
CA LEU A 149 -0.69 -6.97 -1.06
C LEU A 149 -0.35 -8.44 -1.29
N SER A 150 0.48 -9.02 -0.41
CA SER A 150 0.76 -10.45 -0.44
C SER A 150 -0.27 -11.25 0.36
N ASN A 151 -0.25 -12.57 0.20
CA ASN A 151 -0.87 -13.45 1.16
C ASN A 151 -0.24 -13.25 2.55
N PRO A 152 -1.00 -13.49 3.64
CA PRO A 152 -0.47 -13.39 4.99
C PRO A 152 0.67 -14.38 5.22
N LEU A 153 1.83 -13.89 5.69
CA LEU A 153 3.01 -14.68 6.01
C LEU A 153 3.15 -14.89 7.52
N SER A 154 3.79 -16.00 7.91
CA SER A 154 4.39 -16.18 9.22
C SER A 154 5.67 -15.36 9.34
N LEU A 155 6.21 -15.23 10.57
CA LEU A 155 7.50 -14.57 10.76
C LEU A 155 8.63 -15.31 10.04
N GLU A 156 8.66 -16.63 10.14
CA GLU A 156 9.66 -17.49 9.48
C GLU A 156 9.69 -17.26 7.97
N GLU A 157 8.52 -17.34 7.30
CA GLU A 157 8.39 -17.06 5.88
C GLU A 157 8.87 -15.64 5.48
N LEU A 158 8.59 -14.63 6.31
CA LEU A 158 9.08 -13.26 6.08
C LEU A 158 10.61 -13.19 6.16
N LEU A 159 11.20 -13.81 7.17
CA LEU A 159 12.64 -13.78 7.40
C LEU A 159 13.42 -14.51 6.30
N GLU A 160 12.87 -15.60 5.77
CA GLU A 160 13.43 -16.30 4.61
C GLU A 160 13.35 -15.47 3.32
N GLU A 161 12.24 -14.74 3.12
CA GLU A 161 12.04 -13.92 1.92
C GLU A 161 12.93 -12.66 1.91
N THR A 162 13.22 -12.09 3.09
CA THR A 162 13.90 -10.80 3.20
C THR A 162 15.42 -10.94 3.04
N ASN A 163 15.96 -10.43 1.93
CA ASN A 163 17.39 -10.43 1.61
C ASN A 163 17.99 -9.00 1.56
N HIS A 164 17.36 -8.03 2.21
CA HIS A 164 17.76 -6.62 2.26
C HIS A 164 17.56 -6.06 3.67
N ASN A 165 17.74 -4.74 3.87
CA ASN A 165 17.65 -4.13 5.19
C ASN A 165 16.27 -4.35 5.84
N GLY A 166 16.21 -5.19 6.86
CA GLY A 166 15.06 -5.45 7.70
C GLY A 166 15.11 -4.64 8.99
N PHE A 167 13.97 -4.08 9.39
CA PHE A 167 13.82 -3.35 10.64
C PHE A 167 12.63 -3.90 11.41
N VAL A 168 12.78 -4.03 12.73
CA VAL A 168 11.67 -4.40 13.62
C VAL A 168 11.40 -3.26 14.60
N LEU A 169 10.16 -2.76 14.58
CA LEU A 169 9.78 -1.69 15.49
C LEU A 169 9.49 -2.25 16.87
N HIS A 170 10.36 -1.91 17.84
CA HIS A 170 10.26 -2.41 19.20
C HIS A 170 10.49 -1.30 20.23
N HIS A 171 9.60 -1.20 21.22
CA HIS A 171 9.61 -0.12 22.21
C HIS A 171 10.80 -0.15 23.18
N ARG A 172 11.58 -1.24 23.22
CA ARG A 172 12.80 -1.39 24.02
C ARG A 172 14.09 -1.28 23.18
N ALA A 173 13.99 -1.02 21.88
CA ALA A 173 15.16 -0.80 21.05
C ALA A 173 15.92 0.45 21.54
N GLN A 174 17.24 0.45 21.30
CA GLN A 174 18.11 1.56 21.71
C GLN A 174 18.35 2.55 20.57
N ASN A 175 18.26 2.08 19.33
CA ASN A 175 18.58 2.88 18.15
C ASN A 175 17.32 3.54 17.57
N GLY A 176 17.42 4.83 17.25
CA GLY A 176 16.42 5.54 16.46
C GLY A 176 16.70 5.46 14.97
N LEU A 177 15.69 5.72 14.14
CA LEU A 177 15.81 5.73 12.67
C LEU A 177 16.92 6.65 12.15
N SER A 178 17.15 7.80 12.79
CA SER A 178 18.17 8.77 12.38
C SER A 178 19.62 8.28 12.53
N GLN A 179 19.84 7.17 13.22
CA GLN A 179 21.15 6.55 13.42
C GLN A 179 21.48 5.47 12.38
N LEU A 180 20.53 5.14 11.53
CA LEU A 180 20.67 4.10 10.52
C LEU A 180 21.27 4.65 9.24
N LYS A 181 21.94 3.77 8.50
CA LYS A 181 22.42 4.11 7.15
C LYS A 181 21.25 4.23 6.19
N GLU A 182 21.36 5.19 5.28
CA GLU A 182 20.46 5.33 4.15
C GLU A 182 20.37 4.04 3.34
N THR A 183 19.17 3.71 2.90
CA THR A 183 18.93 2.56 2.04
C THR A 183 17.84 2.88 1.01
N SER A 184 17.97 2.31 -0.17
CA SER A 184 16.94 2.39 -1.23
C SER A 184 15.90 1.28 -1.14
N LYS A 185 16.11 0.28 -0.26
CA LYS A 185 15.18 -0.83 -0.07
C LYS A 185 15.15 -1.28 1.38
N ALA A 186 13.96 -1.36 1.95
CA ALA A 186 13.75 -1.71 3.34
C ALA A 186 12.46 -2.51 3.56
N THR A 187 12.50 -3.40 4.56
CA THR A 187 11.29 -4.01 5.13
C THR A 187 11.16 -3.60 6.58
N ILE A 188 9.99 -3.10 6.99
CA ILE A 188 9.70 -2.81 8.39
C ILE A 188 8.63 -3.75 8.94
N LEU A 189 8.97 -4.48 10.00
CA LEU A 189 8.07 -5.37 10.74
C LEU A 189 7.46 -4.63 11.92
N ILE A 190 6.13 -4.65 12.00
CA ILE A 190 5.37 -4.00 13.07
C ILE A 190 4.32 -4.98 13.61
N GLY A 191 4.29 -5.13 14.93
CA GLY A 191 3.37 -6.03 15.61
C GLY A 191 1.91 -5.59 15.54
N PRO A 192 0.97 -6.50 15.84
CA PRO A 192 -0.45 -6.17 16.02
C PRO A 192 -0.67 -5.35 17.31
N GLU A 193 -1.93 -5.16 17.74
CA GLU A 193 -2.26 -4.45 18.98
C GLU A 193 -1.59 -5.04 20.25
N GLY A 194 -1.36 -6.34 20.26
CA GLY A 194 -0.64 -7.04 21.34
C GLY A 194 0.88 -6.89 21.27
N GLY A 195 1.41 -6.22 20.24
CA GLY A 195 2.83 -6.10 19.96
C GLY A 195 3.47 -7.41 19.50
N LEU A 196 4.78 -7.42 19.39
CA LEU A 196 5.61 -8.60 19.15
C LEU A 196 5.94 -9.29 20.46
N THR A 197 6.16 -10.59 20.44
CA THR A 197 6.75 -11.33 21.57
C THR A 197 8.27 -11.10 21.58
N GLU A 198 8.89 -11.32 22.76
CA GLU A 198 10.37 -11.24 22.88
C GLU A 198 11.06 -12.25 21.93
N LYS A 199 10.41 -13.41 21.72
CA LYS A 199 10.91 -14.42 20.79
C LYS A 199 10.85 -13.93 19.34
N GLU A 200 9.75 -13.34 18.89
CA GLU A 200 9.61 -12.80 17.53
C GLU A 200 10.63 -11.68 17.26
N VAL A 201 10.90 -10.83 18.25
CA VAL A 201 11.95 -9.80 18.15
C VAL A 201 13.34 -10.45 18.05
N SER A 202 13.65 -11.39 18.93
CA SER A 202 14.93 -12.10 18.94
C SER A 202 15.18 -12.87 17.64
N ASP A 203 14.17 -13.59 17.14
CA ASP A 203 14.27 -14.35 15.89
C ASP A 203 14.52 -13.37 14.70
N SER A 204 13.87 -12.21 14.70
CA SER A 204 14.10 -11.17 13.70
C SER A 204 15.55 -10.63 13.76
N GLU A 205 16.07 -10.36 14.96
CA GLU A 205 17.45 -9.89 15.15
C GLU A 205 18.47 -10.92 14.71
N VAL A 206 18.25 -12.20 15.03
CA VAL A 206 19.10 -13.31 14.57
C VAL A 206 19.13 -13.42 13.05
N ALA A 207 18.00 -13.13 12.39
CA ALA A 207 17.91 -13.08 10.93
C ALA A 207 18.47 -11.77 10.32
N GLY A 208 19.03 -10.87 11.12
CA GLY A 208 19.70 -9.65 10.65
C GLY A 208 18.82 -8.40 10.62
N TYR A 209 17.59 -8.46 11.13
CA TYR A 209 16.77 -7.26 11.32
C TYR A 209 17.35 -6.38 12.42
N GLN A 210 17.25 -5.08 12.25
CA GLN A 210 17.66 -4.11 13.26
C GLN A 210 16.44 -3.64 14.06
N SER A 211 16.51 -3.80 15.39
CA SER A 211 15.48 -3.24 16.28
C SER A 211 15.60 -1.72 16.32
N ILE A 212 14.46 -1.05 16.07
CA ILE A 212 14.39 0.42 16.02
C ILE A 212 13.29 0.96 16.92
N LEU A 213 13.48 2.20 17.37
CA LEU A 213 12.58 2.93 18.25
C LEU A 213 12.11 4.22 17.60
N ILE A 214 10.81 4.53 17.74
CA ILE A 214 10.24 5.83 17.38
C ILE A 214 9.81 6.56 18.65
N GLY A 215 10.78 7.18 19.32
CA GLY A 215 10.56 7.93 20.55
C GLY A 215 10.19 7.06 21.76
N LYS A 216 10.05 7.70 22.92
CA LYS A 216 9.91 7.04 24.23
C LYS A 216 8.48 6.56 24.57
N ARG A 217 7.50 6.91 23.77
CA ARG A 217 6.09 6.56 24.03
C ARG A 217 5.73 5.26 23.34
N VAL A 218 4.92 4.44 24.01
CA VAL A 218 4.27 3.29 23.37
C VAL A 218 3.19 3.82 22.44
N LEU A 219 3.27 3.46 21.18
CA LEU A 219 2.32 3.86 20.15
C LEU A 219 1.33 2.71 19.89
N ARG A 220 0.12 3.03 19.49
CA ARG A 220 -0.80 2.04 18.91
C ARG A 220 -0.24 1.55 17.60
N THR A 221 -0.60 0.32 17.20
CA THR A 221 -0.04 -0.32 15.99
C THR A 221 -0.21 0.56 14.74
N GLU A 222 -1.39 1.14 14.53
CA GLU A 222 -1.67 2.04 13.42
C GLU A 222 -0.79 3.32 13.47
N THR A 223 -0.63 3.90 14.65
CA THR A 223 0.23 5.09 14.82
C THR A 223 1.71 4.74 14.61
N ALA A 224 2.13 3.59 15.11
CA ALA A 224 3.50 3.10 14.99
C ALA A 224 3.89 2.91 13.52
N SER A 225 3.01 2.27 12.74
CA SER A 225 3.22 2.03 11.31
C SER A 225 3.31 3.33 10.52
N LEU A 226 2.36 4.23 10.71
CA LEU A 226 2.35 5.50 9.97
C LEU A 226 3.55 6.38 10.33
N ALA A 227 3.91 6.44 11.62
CA ALA A 227 5.07 7.19 12.06
C ALA A 227 6.38 6.60 11.50
N ALA A 228 6.52 5.26 11.49
CA ALA A 228 7.68 4.60 10.93
C ALA A 228 7.83 4.89 9.43
N ILE A 229 6.77 4.66 8.66
CA ILE A 229 6.75 4.91 7.21
C ILE A 229 7.09 6.38 6.92
N ALA A 230 6.42 7.33 7.57
CA ALA A 230 6.64 8.76 7.34
C ALA A 230 8.09 9.19 7.63
N ASN A 231 8.69 8.67 8.72
CA ASN A 231 10.08 8.98 9.04
C ASN A 231 11.06 8.33 8.05
N MET A 232 10.84 7.07 7.64
CA MET A 232 11.68 6.41 6.63
C MET A 232 11.59 7.12 5.28
N GLN A 233 10.41 7.56 4.87
CA GLN A 233 10.23 8.35 3.64
C GLN A 233 10.92 9.71 3.72
N LEU A 234 10.85 10.39 4.86
CA LEU A 234 11.55 11.67 5.08
C LEU A 234 13.07 11.50 4.98
N LEU A 235 13.61 10.42 5.52
CA LEU A 235 15.06 10.17 5.59
C LEU A 235 15.62 9.60 4.29
N TRP A 236 14.88 8.75 3.59
CA TRP A 236 15.41 7.94 2.48
C TRP A 236 14.57 7.98 1.20
N GLY A 237 13.41 8.61 1.20
CA GLY A 237 12.46 8.61 0.09
C GLY A 237 12.64 9.75 -0.94
N SER A 238 13.54 10.70 -0.67
CA SER A 238 13.71 11.93 -1.50
C SER A 238 14.59 11.71 -2.73
#